data_2227feb0017531289fbe4ea6e0339e6a
#
_entry.id   2227feb0017531289fbe4ea6e0339e6a
#
_cell.length_a   1.000
_cell.length_b   1.000
_cell.length_c   1.000
_cell.angle_alpha   90.00
_cell.angle_beta   90.00
_cell.angle_gamma   90.00
#
_symmetry.space_group_name_H-M   'P 1'
#
loop_
_entity.id
_entity.type
_entity.pdbx_description
1 polymer ?
#
loop_
_entity_poly.entity_id
_entity_poly.type
_entity_poly.pdbx_seq_one_letter_code
_entity_poly.pdbx_strand_id
1 'polypeptide(L)'
;MEITEFPLSVLDMVQRTDIEEYLDYMSLYQKDGKNITNEERGKARKLAALRSFYNYYFQSERIEKNTAALVPLPKRHEKEIIRLEPNEVAILLDQVEDGTKLTKKELEYHKKTKLRDVALLTLLLGTGIRVSECVGLDINDVDFNNGGIKIRRKGGYEAIVYFGDEVETALLDYLEQREHIIPAEGHENALFLSLQSRRMAVRSVENLVKKYASRVTTLKKITPHKLRSTYGTELYKETRDIYLVADVLGHKDVNTTRKHYAALEEQRRRQAANAFHLREHSNRHSDQPDK
;
A
#
# COMPACT_ATOMS: atom_id res chain seq x y z
N MET A 1 -14.68 34.87 -19.41
CA MET A 1 -15.58 35.44 -18.40
C MET A 1 -14.93 35.13 -17.05
N GLU A 2 -14.30 36.11 -16.43
CA GLU A 2 -13.75 35.95 -15.07
C GLU A 2 -14.92 35.98 -14.10
N ILE A 3 -15.09 34.90 -13.36
CA ILE A 3 -16.11 34.77 -12.30
C ILE A 3 -15.48 35.39 -11.06
N THR A 4 -15.71 36.65 -10.83
CA THR A 4 -15.10 37.39 -9.72
C THR A 4 -15.87 37.30 -8.41
N GLU A 5 -17.21 37.12 -8.42
CA GLU A 5 -18.03 36.89 -7.22
C GLU A 5 -19.32 36.12 -7.55
N PHE A 6 -19.48 34.94 -6.95
CA PHE A 6 -20.72 34.17 -6.98
C PHE A 6 -21.37 34.24 -5.61
N PRO A 7 -22.65 34.75 -5.51
CA PRO A 7 -23.38 34.65 -4.27
C PRO A 7 -23.63 33.19 -3.92
N LEU A 8 -23.46 32.81 -2.64
CA LEU A 8 -23.62 31.42 -2.20
C LEU A 8 -25.00 30.85 -2.48
N SER A 9 -26.03 31.69 -2.58
CA SER A 9 -27.41 31.31 -2.96
C SER A 9 -27.52 30.62 -4.33
N VAL A 10 -26.52 30.79 -5.22
CA VAL A 10 -26.46 30.06 -6.49
C VAL A 10 -26.31 28.55 -6.25
N LEU A 11 -25.70 28.12 -5.14
CA LEU A 11 -25.57 26.71 -4.79
C LEU A 11 -26.92 26.03 -4.52
N ASP A 12 -27.94 26.79 -4.07
CA ASP A 12 -29.28 26.29 -3.86
C ASP A 12 -30.07 26.09 -5.18
N MET A 13 -29.58 26.68 -6.29
CA MET A 13 -30.16 26.50 -7.62
C MET A 13 -29.65 25.20 -8.29
N VAL A 14 -28.48 24.67 -7.86
CA VAL A 14 -27.93 23.44 -8.39
C VAL A 14 -28.81 22.25 -8.03
N GLN A 15 -29.23 21.51 -9.05
CA GLN A 15 -30.05 20.32 -8.89
C GLN A 15 -29.20 19.05 -8.83
N ARG A 16 -29.81 17.97 -8.38
CA ARG A 16 -29.18 16.64 -8.37
C ARG A 16 -28.66 16.24 -9.75
N THR A 17 -29.43 16.50 -10.78
CA THR A 17 -29.14 16.22 -12.19
C THR A 17 -27.87 16.92 -12.66
N ASP A 18 -27.64 18.17 -12.24
CA ASP A 18 -26.44 18.92 -12.63
C ASP A 18 -25.16 18.26 -12.11
N ILE A 19 -25.23 17.72 -10.87
CA ILE A 19 -24.11 16.99 -10.29
C ILE A 19 -23.92 15.63 -10.96
N GLU A 20 -25.00 14.94 -11.34
CA GLU A 20 -24.94 13.69 -12.08
C GLU A 20 -24.32 13.91 -13.49
N GLU A 21 -24.74 14.93 -14.22
CA GLU A 21 -24.18 15.35 -15.51
C GLU A 21 -22.70 15.74 -15.38
N TYR A 22 -22.32 16.47 -14.34
CA TYR A 22 -20.92 16.77 -14.05
C TYR A 22 -20.10 15.50 -13.87
N LEU A 23 -20.60 14.51 -13.13
CA LEU A 23 -19.89 13.24 -12.92
C LEU A 23 -19.77 12.43 -14.22
N ASP A 24 -20.76 12.51 -15.10
CA ASP A 24 -20.73 11.88 -16.41
C ASP A 24 -19.75 12.58 -17.35
N TYR A 25 -19.76 13.91 -17.39
CA TYR A 25 -18.75 14.68 -18.10
C TYR A 25 -17.34 14.35 -17.63
N MET A 26 -17.14 14.21 -16.31
CA MET A 26 -15.85 13.83 -15.75
C MET A 26 -15.41 12.39 -16.09
N SER A 27 -16.27 11.55 -16.66
CA SER A 27 -15.89 10.21 -17.12
C SER A 27 -14.86 10.26 -18.23
N LEU A 28 -15.00 11.22 -19.15
CA LEU A 28 -14.05 11.50 -20.22
C LEU A 28 -14.10 13.00 -20.53
N TYR A 29 -13.00 13.70 -20.29
CA TYR A 29 -12.87 15.12 -20.64
C TYR A 29 -11.47 15.44 -21.16
N GLN A 30 -11.35 16.56 -21.85
CA GLN A 30 -10.06 17.06 -22.32
C GLN A 30 -9.50 18.13 -21.40
N LYS A 31 -8.21 18.02 -21.08
CA LYS A 31 -7.44 19.04 -20.39
C LYS A 31 -6.06 19.13 -21.02
N ASP A 32 -5.65 20.34 -21.37
CA ASP A 32 -4.35 20.63 -22.02
C ASP A 32 -4.09 19.72 -23.25
N GLY A 33 -5.11 19.50 -24.08
CA GLY A 33 -5.04 18.67 -25.28
C GLY A 33 -4.97 17.15 -25.02
N LYS A 34 -5.09 16.72 -23.78
CA LYS A 34 -5.07 15.28 -23.37
C LYS A 34 -6.43 14.82 -22.91
N ASN A 35 -6.82 13.63 -23.37
CA ASN A 35 -8.00 12.96 -22.87
C ASN A 35 -7.73 12.41 -21.47
N ILE A 36 -8.54 12.85 -20.51
CA ILE A 36 -8.50 12.40 -19.11
C ILE A 36 -9.75 11.58 -18.83
N THR A 37 -9.56 10.38 -18.30
CA THR A 37 -10.64 9.48 -17.89
C THR A 37 -10.70 9.37 -16.38
N ASN A 38 -11.92 9.29 -15.83
CA ASN A 38 -12.15 8.95 -14.44
C ASN A 38 -13.02 7.70 -14.35
N GLU A 39 -12.45 6.63 -13.83
CA GLU A 39 -13.21 5.46 -13.40
C GLU A 39 -14.05 5.79 -12.14
N GLU A 40 -14.91 4.86 -11.71
CA GLU A 40 -15.82 4.98 -10.57
C GLU A 40 -15.16 5.52 -9.28
N ARG A 41 -13.90 5.15 -9.02
CA ARG A 41 -13.12 5.68 -7.87
C ARG A 41 -12.81 7.17 -8.01
N GLY A 42 -12.54 7.62 -9.24
CA GLY A 42 -12.29 9.04 -9.53
C GLY A 42 -13.54 9.86 -9.34
N LYS A 43 -14.68 9.40 -9.88
CA LYS A 43 -16.00 10.03 -9.71
C LYS A 43 -16.41 10.05 -8.23
N ALA A 44 -16.26 8.93 -7.51
CA ALA A 44 -16.60 8.86 -6.09
C ALA A 44 -15.78 9.86 -5.25
N ARG A 45 -14.50 10.11 -5.59
CA ARG A 45 -13.67 11.12 -4.91
C ARG A 45 -14.18 12.53 -5.17
N LYS A 46 -14.55 12.83 -6.41
CA LYS A 46 -15.11 14.14 -6.78
C LYS A 46 -16.45 14.40 -6.08
N LEU A 47 -17.32 13.40 -6.09
CA LEU A 47 -18.59 13.49 -5.35
C LEU A 47 -18.38 13.64 -3.84
N ALA A 48 -17.40 12.95 -3.25
CA ALA A 48 -17.07 13.13 -1.84
C ALA A 48 -16.58 14.55 -1.52
N ALA A 49 -15.80 15.17 -2.42
CA ALA A 49 -15.40 16.57 -2.27
C ALA A 49 -16.59 17.52 -2.35
N LEU A 50 -17.49 17.33 -3.33
CA LEU A 50 -18.73 18.11 -3.45
C LEU A 50 -19.62 17.95 -2.21
N ARG A 51 -19.78 16.72 -1.71
CA ARG A 51 -20.55 16.46 -0.47
C ARG A 51 -19.95 17.17 0.74
N SER A 52 -18.62 17.16 0.90
CA SER A 52 -17.96 17.87 1.99
C SER A 52 -18.14 19.38 1.87
N PHE A 53 -18.06 19.92 0.64
CA PHE A 53 -18.26 21.33 0.35
C PHE A 53 -19.71 21.76 0.66
N TYR A 54 -20.71 21.07 0.11
CA TYR A 54 -22.12 21.37 0.38
C TYR A 54 -22.49 21.21 1.86
N ASN A 55 -21.96 20.15 2.49
CA ASN A 55 -22.21 19.90 3.92
C ASN A 55 -21.67 21.03 4.80
N TYR A 56 -20.49 21.57 4.48
CA TYR A 56 -19.92 22.70 5.23
C TYR A 56 -20.83 23.93 5.17
N TYR A 57 -21.27 24.33 3.98
CA TYR A 57 -22.14 25.50 3.83
C TYR A 57 -23.55 25.27 4.38
N PHE A 58 -24.06 24.07 4.25
CA PHE A 58 -25.35 23.69 4.81
C PHE A 58 -25.35 23.73 6.35
N GLN A 59 -24.32 23.16 6.97
CA GLN A 59 -24.14 23.17 8.44
C GLN A 59 -23.89 24.59 9.00
N SER A 60 -23.32 25.49 8.20
CA SER A 60 -23.14 26.89 8.56
C SER A 60 -24.34 27.78 8.20
N GLU A 61 -25.48 27.20 7.82
CA GLU A 61 -26.74 27.86 7.47
C GLU A 61 -26.57 28.92 6.35
N ARG A 62 -25.60 28.72 5.46
CA ARG A 62 -25.34 29.64 4.34
C ARG A 62 -26.00 29.22 3.04
N ILE A 63 -26.49 27.99 2.96
CA ILE A 63 -27.33 27.46 1.89
C ILE A 63 -28.48 26.67 2.50
N GLU A 64 -29.59 26.60 1.79
CA GLU A 64 -30.83 25.96 2.26
C GLU A 64 -30.85 24.45 1.95
N LYS A 65 -30.11 24.00 0.92
CA LYS A 65 -30.19 22.64 0.40
C LYS A 65 -28.80 21.98 0.29
N ASN A 66 -28.71 20.74 0.74
CA ASN A 66 -27.51 19.90 0.50
C ASN A 66 -27.76 18.93 -0.67
N THR A 67 -27.81 19.47 -1.88
CA THR A 67 -28.09 18.72 -3.11
C THR A 67 -27.07 17.61 -3.37
N ALA A 68 -25.80 17.81 -3.02
CA ALA A 68 -24.76 16.80 -3.21
C ALA A 68 -24.97 15.54 -2.36
N ALA A 69 -25.70 15.64 -1.24
CA ALA A 69 -26.05 14.48 -0.41
C ALA A 69 -27.03 13.52 -1.11
N LEU A 70 -27.87 14.05 -2.02
CA LEU A 70 -28.89 13.28 -2.74
C LEU A 70 -28.33 12.41 -3.88
N VAL A 71 -27.13 12.72 -4.38
CA VAL A 71 -26.49 11.97 -5.49
C VAL A 71 -25.90 10.67 -4.94
N PRO A 72 -26.28 9.48 -5.46
CA PRO A 72 -25.75 8.22 -4.97
C PRO A 72 -24.25 8.08 -5.29
N LEU A 73 -23.51 7.43 -4.40
CA LEU A 73 -22.12 7.11 -4.69
C LEU A 73 -22.04 6.07 -5.82
N PRO A 74 -21.13 6.26 -6.79
CA PRO A 74 -20.90 5.26 -7.83
C PRO A 74 -20.61 3.89 -7.22
N LYS A 75 -21.19 2.82 -7.80
CA LYS A 75 -20.93 1.44 -7.37
C LYS A 75 -19.46 1.12 -7.60
N ARG A 76 -18.78 0.67 -6.57
CA ARG A 76 -17.37 0.29 -6.65
C ARG A 76 -17.28 -1.20 -6.94
N HIS A 77 -16.64 -1.56 -8.04
CA HIS A 77 -16.18 -2.93 -8.22
C HIS A 77 -14.95 -3.17 -7.35
N GLU A 78 -14.97 -4.24 -6.57
CA GLU A 78 -13.80 -4.66 -5.80
C GLU A 78 -12.73 -5.13 -6.77
N LYS A 79 -11.58 -4.45 -6.75
CA LYS A 79 -10.41 -4.87 -7.53
C LYS A 79 -9.63 -5.87 -6.69
N GLU A 80 -9.20 -6.94 -7.32
CA GLU A 80 -8.31 -7.92 -6.73
C GLU A 80 -7.07 -7.26 -6.11
N ILE A 81 -6.64 -7.77 -4.96
CA ILE A 81 -5.47 -7.23 -4.27
C ILE A 81 -4.23 -7.67 -5.01
N ILE A 82 -3.60 -6.74 -5.69
CA ILE A 82 -2.30 -6.98 -6.32
C ILE A 82 -1.24 -7.04 -5.21
N ARG A 83 -0.58 -8.18 -5.09
CA ARG A 83 0.51 -8.44 -4.15
C ARG A 83 1.56 -9.34 -4.80
N LEU A 84 2.71 -9.47 -4.17
CA LEU A 84 3.67 -10.50 -4.50
C LEU A 84 3.29 -11.79 -3.78
N GLU A 85 3.49 -12.92 -4.45
CA GLU A 85 3.43 -14.22 -3.79
C GLU A 85 4.79 -14.52 -3.14
N PRO A 86 4.88 -15.46 -2.18
CA PRO A 86 6.13 -15.73 -1.44
C PRO A 86 7.35 -16.02 -2.34
N ASN A 87 7.17 -16.77 -3.40
CA ASN A 87 8.22 -17.03 -4.40
C ASN A 87 8.64 -15.77 -5.16
N GLU A 88 7.71 -14.86 -5.45
CA GLU A 88 8.01 -13.57 -6.09
C GLU A 88 8.77 -12.63 -5.13
N VAL A 89 8.50 -12.72 -3.82
CA VAL A 89 9.25 -11.98 -2.78
C VAL A 89 10.71 -12.46 -2.74
N ALA A 90 10.94 -13.78 -2.69
CA ALA A 90 12.28 -14.35 -2.69
C ALA A 90 13.05 -13.91 -3.96
N ILE A 91 12.46 -14.07 -5.15
CA ILE A 91 13.09 -13.64 -6.41
C ILE A 91 13.35 -12.12 -6.40
N LEU A 92 12.50 -11.31 -5.79
CA LEU A 92 12.72 -9.86 -5.69
C LEU A 92 13.97 -9.55 -4.85
N LEU A 93 14.10 -10.17 -3.69
CA LEU A 93 15.26 -9.97 -2.80
C LEU A 93 16.55 -10.49 -3.45
N ASP A 94 16.53 -11.67 -4.07
CA ASP A 94 17.67 -12.19 -4.84
C ASP A 94 18.08 -11.20 -5.95
N GLN A 95 17.12 -10.64 -6.69
CA GLN A 95 17.42 -9.65 -7.73
C GLN A 95 18.03 -8.36 -7.18
N VAL A 96 17.65 -7.95 -5.97
CA VAL A 96 18.23 -6.77 -5.32
C VAL A 96 19.63 -7.10 -4.82
N GLU A 97 19.86 -8.31 -4.38
CA GLU A 97 21.16 -8.77 -3.89
C GLU A 97 22.15 -9.02 -5.02
N ASP A 98 21.77 -9.78 -6.04
CA ASP A 98 22.67 -10.22 -7.12
C ASP A 98 22.77 -9.24 -8.28
N GLY A 99 21.70 -8.48 -8.55
CA GLY A 99 21.64 -7.57 -9.69
C GLY A 99 21.63 -8.25 -11.06
N THR A 100 21.28 -9.56 -11.12
CA THR A 100 21.47 -10.42 -12.32
C THR A 100 20.77 -9.92 -13.58
N LYS A 101 19.64 -9.20 -13.46
CA LYS A 101 18.89 -8.66 -14.60
C LYS A 101 19.09 -7.15 -14.81
N LEU A 102 20.14 -6.59 -14.21
CA LEU A 102 20.47 -5.18 -14.38
C LEU A 102 21.30 -4.95 -15.64
N THR A 103 21.12 -3.81 -16.29
CA THR A 103 21.99 -3.36 -17.38
C THR A 103 23.38 -3.01 -16.85
N LYS A 104 24.42 -2.98 -17.71
CA LYS A 104 25.78 -2.61 -17.32
C LYS A 104 25.85 -1.30 -16.55
N LYS A 105 25.09 -0.29 -16.98
CA LYS A 105 25.02 1.02 -16.29
C LYS A 105 24.35 0.90 -14.92
N GLU A 106 23.28 0.14 -14.80
CA GLU A 106 22.59 -0.07 -13.52
C GLU A 106 23.47 -0.85 -12.53
N LEU A 107 24.29 -1.80 -13.02
CA LEU A 107 25.22 -2.56 -12.19
C LEU A 107 26.29 -1.67 -11.53
N GLU A 108 26.79 -0.66 -12.23
CA GLU A 108 27.76 0.29 -11.65
C GLU A 108 27.16 1.10 -10.48
N TYR A 109 25.87 1.47 -10.58
CA TYR A 109 25.16 2.08 -9.46
C TYR A 109 24.83 1.06 -8.36
N HIS A 110 24.42 -0.14 -8.76
CA HIS A 110 24.09 -1.23 -7.85
C HIS A 110 25.24 -1.59 -6.91
N LYS A 111 26.48 -1.66 -7.40
CA LYS A 111 27.68 -1.89 -6.57
C LYS A 111 27.78 -0.93 -5.37
N LYS A 112 27.29 0.32 -5.53
CA LYS A 112 27.33 1.35 -4.49
C LYS A 112 26.08 1.36 -3.59
N THR A 113 24.97 0.82 -4.08
CA THR A 113 23.67 0.93 -3.42
C THR A 113 23.09 -0.39 -2.95
N LYS A 114 23.77 -1.51 -3.24
CA LYS A 114 23.29 -2.85 -2.98
C LYS A 114 22.80 -3.02 -1.54
N LEU A 115 23.67 -2.81 -0.56
CA LEU A 115 23.34 -3.04 0.85
C LEU A 115 22.17 -2.14 1.32
N ARG A 116 22.18 -0.88 0.89
CA ARG A 116 21.05 0.04 1.15
C ARG A 116 19.75 -0.47 0.54
N ASP A 117 19.79 -0.88 -0.72
CA ASP A 117 18.58 -1.28 -1.47
C ASP A 117 18.02 -2.59 -0.91
N VAL A 118 18.90 -3.53 -0.50
CA VAL A 118 18.52 -4.75 0.23
C VAL A 118 17.86 -4.39 1.55
N ALA A 119 18.56 -3.64 2.42
CA ALA A 119 18.02 -3.26 3.73
C ALA A 119 16.66 -2.54 3.65
N LEU A 120 16.52 -1.62 2.69
CA LEU A 120 15.27 -0.88 2.50
C LEU A 120 14.12 -1.78 2.05
N LEU A 121 14.34 -2.69 1.09
CA LEU A 121 13.28 -3.56 0.59
C LEU A 121 12.94 -4.67 1.60
N THR A 122 13.92 -5.23 2.27
CA THR A 122 13.71 -6.21 3.35
C THR A 122 12.93 -5.58 4.51
N LEU A 123 13.28 -4.34 4.90
CA LEU A 123 12.54 -3.59 5.91
C LEU A 123 11.07 -3.37 5.52
N LEU A 124 10.80 -2.92 4.28
CA LEU A 124 9.43 -2.70 3.80
C LEU A 124 8.61 -4.01 3.73
N LEU A 125 9.25 -5.12 3.33
CA LEU A 125 8.61 -6.43 3.22
C LEU A 125 8.46 -7.13 4.57
N GLY A 126 9.40 -6.95 5.49
CA GLY A 126 9.40 -7.62 6.80
C GLY A 126 8.61 -6.89 7.88
N THR A 127 8.26 -5.60 7.66
CA THR A 127 7.53 -4.81 8.65
C THR A 127 6.22 -4.21 8.15
N GLY A 128 6.07 -4.10 6.84
CA GLY A 128 4.91 -3.48 6.22
C GLY A 128 4.73 -1.99 6.56
N ILE A 129 5.74 -1.27 7.02
CA ILE A 129 5.65 0.18 7.26
C ILE A 129 5.37 0.96 5.99
N ARG A 130 4.85 2.18 6.10
CA ARG A 130 4.62 3.04 4.93
C ARG A 130 5.95 3.56 4.39
N VAL A 131 6.00 3.79 3.09
CA VAL A 131 7.21 4.36 2.45
C VAL A 131 7.62 5.70 3.07
N SER A 132 6.66 6.53 3.48
CA SER A 132 6.92 7.80 4.16
C SER A 132 7.49 7.60 5.57
N GLU A 133 7.06 6.56 6.28
CA GLU A 133 7.59 6.16 7.58
C GLU A 133 9.04 5.66 7.40
N CYS A 134 9.28 4.80 6.40
CA CYS A 134 10.60 4.25 6.08
C CYS A 134 11.65 5.33 5.76
N VAL A 135 11.33 6.28 4.86
CA VAL A 135 12.27 7.36 4.51
C VAL A 135 12.45 8.38 5.63
N GLY A 136 11.49 8.45 6.55
CA GLY A 136 11.54 9.32 7.73
C GLY A 136 12.43 8.82 8.85
N LEU A 137 12.87 7.55 8.83
CA LEU A 137 13.66 6.95 9.90
C LEU A 137 15.03 7.63 10.04
N ASP A 138 15.40 7.84 11.29
CA ASP A 138 16.76 8.17 11.71
C ASP A 138 17.50 6.91 12.18
N ILE A 139 18.82 6.97 12.27
CA ILE A 139 19.64 5.84 12.76
C ILE A 139 19.21 5.44 14.17
N ASN A 140 18.95 6.43 15.03
CA ASN A 140 18.54 6.22 16.41
C ASN A 140 17.09 5.75 16.60
N ASP A 141 16.31 5.65 15.51
CA ASP A 141 14.97 5.06 15.57
C ASP A 141 15.01 3.53 15.51
N VAL A 142 16.17 2.91 15.25
CA VAL A 142 16.35 1.46 15.21
C VAL A 142 16.91 0.97 16.54
N ASP A 143 16.18 0.08 17.20
CA ASP A 143 16.58 -0.59 18.44
C ASP A 143 16.85 -2.07 18.15
N PHE A 144 18.13 -2.40 17.94
CA PHE A 144 18.58 -3.78 17.70
C PHE A 144 18.47 -4.67 18.95
N ASN A 145 18.53 -4.10 20.15
CA ASN A 145 18.42 -4.90 21.39
C ASN A 145 17.03 -5.49 21.57
N ASN A 146 15.99 -4.77 21.09
CA ASN A 146 14.60 -5.18 21.20
C ASN A 146 13.98 -5.58 19.84
N GLY A 147 14.77 -5.58 18.76
CA GLY A 147 14.30 -5.92 17.40
C GLY A 147 13.18 -4.99 16.92
N GLY A 148 13.25 -3.69 17.19
CA GLY A 148 12.18 -2.74 16.92
C GLY A 148 12.62 -1.46 16.24
N ILE A 149 11.70 -0.83 15.52
CA ILE A 149 11.86 0.50 14.94
C ILE A 149 10.76 1.44 15.45
N LYS A 150 11.16 2.65 15.82
CA LYS A 150 10.23 3.71 16.18
C LYS A 150 9.83 4.50 14.93
N ILE A 151 8.54 4.46 14.59
CA ILE A 151 8.00 5.16 13.44
C ILE A 151 7.04 6.28 13.85
N ARG A 152 6.97 7.34 13.05
CA ARG A 152 5.98 8.42 13.21
C ARG A 152 4.84 8.23 12.20
N ARG A 153 3.66 7.90 12.70
CA ARG A 153 2.45 7.69 11.90
C ARG A 153 1.75 9.02 11.59
N LYS A 154 0.84 9.00 10.61
CA LYS A 154 0.00 10.15 10.25
C LYS A 154 -0.75 10.68 11.47
N GLY A 155 -0.57 11.98 11.77
CA GLY A 155 -1.14 12.64 12.95
C GLY A 155 -0.16 12.77 14.13
N GLY A 156 1.14 12.45 13.92
CA GLY A 156 2.20 12.65 14.92
C GLY A 156 2.33 11.53 15.95
N TYR A 157 1.53 10.46 15.84
CA TYR A 157 1.63 9.33 16.77
C TYR A 157 2.91 8.52 16.50
N GLU A 158 3.65 8.25 17.57
CA GLU A 158 4.77 7.31 17.53
C GLU A 158 4.25 5.88 17.76
N ALA A 159 4.88 4.92 17.10
CA ALA A 159 4.61 3.50 17.30
C ALA A 159 5.91 2.72 17.12
N ILE A 160 6.03 1.61 17.84
CA ILE A 160 7.12 0.65 17.64
C ILE A 160 6.60 -0.46 16.74
N VAL A 161 7.38 -0.81 15.73
CA VAL A 161 7.14 -1.95 14.84
C VAL A 161 8.32 -2.88 14.98
N TYR A 162 8.05 -4.15 15.26
CA TYR A 162 9.09 -5.16 15.43
C TYR A 162 9.48 -5.77 14.10
N PHE A 163 10.72 -6.22 14.01
CA PHE A 163 11.28 -6.88 12.84
C PHE A 163 11.99 -8.19 13.24
N GLY A 164 12.13 -9.10 12.29
CA GLY A 164 12.83 -10.36 12.47
C GLY A 164 14.28 -10.31 11.99
N ASP A 165 14.99 -11.42 12.18
CA ASP A 165 16.44 -11.60 11.97
C ASP A 165 16.92 -11.20 10.57
N GLU A 166 16.11 -11.46 9.53
CA GLU A 166 16.47 -11.12 8.16
C GLU A 166 16.53 -9.61 7.93
N VAL A 167 15.60 -8.86 8.54
CA VAL A 167 15.60 -7.39 8.51
C VAL A 167 16.76 -6.85 9.33
N GLU A 168 17.01 -7.44 10.50
CA GLU A 168 18.12 -7.07 11.37
C GLU A 168 19.45 -7.19 10.64
N THR A 169 19.74 -8.36 10.05
CA THR A 169 20.96 -8.62 9.29
C THR A 169 21.13 -7.61 8.16
N ALA A 170 20.09 -7.41 7.36
CA ALA A 170 20.15 -6.45 6.24
C ALA A 170 20.39 -5.01 6.69
N LEU A 171 19.83 -4.60 7.84
CA LEU A 171 20.05 -3.27 8.41
C LEU A 171 21.49 -3.11 8.95
N LEU A 172 22.01 -4.12 9.64
CA LEU A 172 23.38 -4.10 10.15
C LEU A 172 24.41 -4.00 9.02
N ASP A 173 24.28 -4.83 7.99
CA ASP A 173 25.16 -4.79 6.80
C ASP A 173 25.14 -3.42 6.12
N TYR A 174 23.97 -2.81 6.03
CA TYR A 174 23.87 -1.46 5.48
C TYR A 174 24.44 -0.39 6.41
N LEU A 175 24.24 -0.50 7.72
CA LEU A 175 24.74 0.48 8.69
C LEU A 175 26.27 0.49 8.72
N GLU A 176 26.93 -0.67 8.61
CA GLU A 176 28.38 -0.76 8.46
C GLU A 176 28.86 0.05 7.22
N GLN A 177 28.20 -0.12 6.07
CA GLN A 177 28.49 0.69 4.89
C GLN A 177 28.15 2.18 5.11
N ARG A 178 27.03 2.47 5.81
CA ARG A 178 26.54 3.81 6.06
C ARG A 178 27.49 4.66 6.87
N GLU A 179 28.24 4.09 7.81
CA GLU A 179 29.26 4.75 8.63
C GLU A 179 30.37 5.38 7.78
N HIS A 180 30.67 4.81 6.60
CA HIS A 180 31.67 5.30 5.67
C HIS A 180 31.16 6.38 4.71
N ILE A 181 29.87 6.72 4.75
CA ILE A 181 29.27 7.75 3.91
C ILE A 181 29.18 9.06 4.69
N ILE A 182 29.83 10.11 4.19
CA ILE A 182 29.67 11.47 4.73
C ILE A 182 28.33 12.00 4.29
N PRO A 183 27.39 12.25 5.21
CA PRO A 183 26.08 12.82 4.86
C PRO A 183 26.18 14.27 4.41
N ALA A 184 25.25 14.70 3.58
CA ALA A 184 25.09 16.12 3.30
C ALA A 184 24.52 16.85 4.55
N GLU A 185 24.82 18.12 4.68
CA GLU A 185 24.34 18.97 5.78
C GLU A 185 22.83 18.85 6.01
N GLY A 186 22.42 18.64 7.27
CA GLY A 186 21.02 18.43 7.67
C GLY A 186 20.48 17.03 7.40
N HIS A 187 21.33 16.08 6.99
CA HIS A 187 20.93 14.68 6.73
C HIS A 187 21.75 13.66 7.54
N GLU A 188 22.46 14.10 8.58
CA GLU A 188 23.41 13.31 9.37
C GLU A 188 22.73 12.11 10.01
N ASN A 189 21.54 12.30 10.54
CA ASN A 189 20.80 11.26 11.28
C ASN A 189 19.99 10.33 10.35
N ALA A 190 19.82 10.68 9.07
CA ALA A 190 19.00 9.89 8.17
C ALA A 190 19.48 8.45 8.06
N LEU A 191 18.60 7.47 8.31
CA LEU A 191 18.93 6.05 8.16
C LEU A 191 19.31 5.76 6.70
N PHE A 192 18.45 6.06 5.74
CA PHE A 192 18.69 5.78 4.32
C PHE A 192 19.14 7.02 3.55
N LEU A 193 20.32 6.93 2.94
CA LEU A 193 20.89 7.98 2.11
C LEU A 193 20.81 7.67 0.61
N SER A 194 20.57 8.72 -0.17
CA SER A 194 20.70 8.70 -1.63
C SER A 194 22.17 8.72 -2.05
N LEU A 195 22.44 8.58 -3.36
CA LEU A 195 23.79 8.75 -3.91
C LEU A 195 24.35 10.20 -3.77
N GLN A 196 23.48 11.18 -3.46
CA GLN A 196 23.90 12.53 -3.12
C GLN A 196 24.10 12.72 -1.60
N SER A 197 24.21 11.64 -0.84
CA SER A 197 24.37 11.66 0.62
C SER A 197 23.25 12.41 1.36
N ARG A 198 22.07 12.52 0.76
CA ARG A 198 20.87 13.11 1.36
C ARG A 198 19.86 12.04 1.74
N ARG A 199 19.01 12.30 2.74
CA ARG A 199 17.86 11.46 3.08
C ARG A 199 17.11 11.05 1.82
N MET A 200 16.77 9.78 1.68
CA MET A 200 16.02 9.31 0.52
C MET A 200 14.61 9.91 0.48
N ALA A 201 14.19 10.33 -0.71
CA ALA A 201 12.83 10.78 -0.95
C ALA A 201 11.90 9.60 -1.24
N VAL A 202 10.61 9.74 -0.91
CA VAL A 202 9.57 8.76 -1.23
C VAL A 202 9.62 8.35 -2.70
N ARG A 203 9.77 9.31 -3.61
CA ARG A 203 9.84 9.05 -5.05
C ARG A 203 11.03 8.18 -5.46
N SER A 204 12.16 8.34 -4.78
CA SER A 204 13.34 7.50 -5.03
C SER A 204 13.07 6.05 -4.67
N VAL A 205 12.40 5.81 -3.53
CA VAL A 205 11.99 4.46 -3.11
C VAL A 205 10.94 3.87 -4.06
N GLU A 206 9.96 4.66 -4.51
CA GLU A 206 8.99 4.20 -5.52
C GLU A 206 9.67 3.75 -6.81
N ASN A 207 10.66 4.52 -7.29
CA ASN A 207 11.44 4.18 -8.48
C ASN A 207 12.29 2.93 -8.26
N LEU A 208 12.89 2.78 -7.06
CA LEU A 208 13.66 1.61 -6.68
C LEU A 208 12.81 0.35 -6.67
N VAL A 209 11.65 0.38 -6.00
CA VAL A 209 10.70 -0.75 -6.00
C VAL A 209 10.27 -1.09 -7.43
N LYS A 210 9.92 -0.08 -8.25
CA LYS A 210 9.56 -0.30 -9.65
C LYS A 210 10.70 -0.93 -10.44
N LYS A 211 11.93 -0.46 -10.26
CA LYS A 211 13.14 -0.97 -10.94
C LYS A 211 13.29 -2.49 -10.73
N TYR A 212 13.25 -2.96 -9.51
CA TYR A 212 13.47 -4.37 -9.22
C TYR A 212 12.23 -5.23 -9.48
N ALA A 213 11.04 -4.77 -9.06
CA ALA A 213 9.81 -5.53 -9.24
C ALA A 213 9.43 -5.76 -10.71
N SER A 214 9.75 -4.83 -11.63
CA SER A 214 9.51 -5.03 -13.06
C SER A 214 10.32 -6.17 -13.68
N ARG A 215 11.33 -6.65 -13.00
CA ARG A 215 12.18 -7.78 -13.42
C ARG A 215 11.70 -9.13 -12.86
N VAL A 216 10.83 -9.07 -11.86
CA VAL A 216 10.21 -10.25 -11.23
C VAL A 216 8.88 -10.56 -11.91
N THR A 217 8.06 -9.52 -12.10
CA THR A 217 6.73 -9.66 -12.69
C THR A 217 6.42 -8.52 -13.65
N THR A 218 5.93 -8.86 -14.84
CA THR A 218 5.49 -7.89 -15.87
C THR A 218 4.00 -7.60 -15.78
N LEU A 219 3.23 -8.51 -15.20
CA LEU A 219 1.77 -8.43 -15.12
C LEU A 219 1.29 -7.60 -13.93
N LYS A 220 2.11 -7.51 -12.86
CA LYS A 220 1.75 -6.83 -11.62
C LYS A 220 2.51 -5.51 -11.50
N LYS A 221 1.79 -4.40 -11.37
CA LYS A 221 2.39 -3.11 -11.04
C LYS A 221 2.65 -3.03 -9.54
N ILE A 222 3.85 -3.39 -9.12
CA ILE A 222 4.27 -3.37 -7.72
C ILE A 222 4.74 -1.97 -7.32
N THR A 223 4.31 -1.52 -6.16
CA THR A 223 4.65 -0.24 -5.51
C THR A 223 4.93 -0.49 -4.03
N PRO A 224 5.53 0.45 -3.28
CA PRO A 224 5.71 0.28 -1.84
C PRO A 224 4.42 -0.08 -1.09
N HIS A 225 3.28 0.48 -1.52
CA HIS A 225 1.98 0.11 -0.94
C HIS A 225 1.62 -1.37 -1.21
N LYS A 226 2.06 -1.92 -2.34
CA LYS A 226 1.85 -3.35 -2.66
C LYS A 226 2.77 -4.26 -1.86
N LEU A 227 4.00 -3.83 -1.55
CA LEU A 227 4.89 -4.55 -0.61
C LEU A 227 4.25 -4.63 0.79
N ARG A 228 3.68 -3.52 1.26
CA ARG A 228 2.92 -3.51 2.51
C ARG A 228 1.68 -4.42 2.46
N SER A 229 0.96 -4.46 1.32
CA SER A 229 -0.16 -5.40 1.13
C SER A 229 0.32 -6.86 1.12
N THR A 230 1.50 -7.14 0.58
CA THR A 230 2.15 -8.46 0.63
C THR A 230 2.40 -8.87 2.08
N TYR A 231 3.11 -8.03 2.85
CA TYR A 231 3.37 -8.27 4.28
C TYR A 231 2.09 -8.52 5.06
N GLY A 232 1.09 -7.63 4.94
CA GLY A 232 -0.16 -7.80 5.69
C GLY A 232 -0.95 -9.05 5.30
N THR A 233 -0.83 -9.51 4.03
CA THR A 233 -1.45 -10.75 3.59
C THR A 233 -0.78 -11.96 4.20
N GLU A 234 0.55 -12.01 4.20
CA GLU A 234 1.30 -13.12 4.80
C GLU A 234 1.09 -13.13 6.32
N LEU A 235 1.17 -11.97 6.99
CA LEU A 235 0.86 -11.87 8.42
C LEU A 235 -0.56 -12.39 8.73
N TYR A 236 -1.56 -12.07 7.91
CA TYR A 236 -2.91 -12.60 8.09
C TYR A 236 -3.00 -14.11 7.82
N LYS A 237 -2.27 -14.63 6.85
CA LYS A 237 -2.21 -16.08 6.59
C LYS A 237 -1.64 -16.85 7.78
N GLU A 238 -0.59 -16.34 8.40
CA GLU A 238 0.10 -16.96 9.53
C GLU A 238 -0.71 -16.84 10.83
N THR A 239 -1.12 -15.63 11.18
CA THR A 239 -1.71 -15.34 12.49
C THR A 239 -3.22 -15.60 12.55
N ARG A 240 -3.91 -15.47 11.41
CA ARG A 240 -5.39 -15.54 11.30
C ARG A 240 -6.11 -14.46 12.10
N ASP A 241 -5.38 -13.47 12.59
CA ASP A 241 -5.91 -12.39 13.40
C ASP A 241 -5.93 -11.07 12.60
N ILE A 242 -7.15 -10.64 12.25
CA ILE A 242 -7.38 -9.41 11.49
C ILE A 242 -7.10 -8.15 12.33
N TYR A 243 -7.27 -8.25 13.66
CA TYR A 243 -7.03 -7.15 14.58
C TYR A 243 -5.54 -6.91 14.74
N LEU A 244 -4.76 -7.99 14.91
CA LEU A 244 -3.30 -7.92 14.93
C LEU A 244 -2.76 -7.30 13.62
N VAL A 245 -3.25 -7.75 12.46
CA VAL A 245 -2.86 -7.17 11.17
C VAL A 245 -3.21 -5.67 11.08
N ALA A 246 -4.40 -5.29 11.54
CA ALA A 246 -4.81 -3.89 11.55
C ALA A 246 -3.93 -3.03 12.45
N ASP A 247 -3.58 -3.54 13.64
CA ASP A 247 -2.72 -2.86 14.61
C ASP A 247 -1.30 -2.68 14.06
N VAL A 248 -0.65 -3.76 13.65
CA VAL A 248 0.72 -3.73 13.08
C VAL A 248 0.78 -2.78 11.88
N LEU A 249 -0.19 -2.87 10.97
CA LEU A 249 -0.28 -1.95 9.84
C LEU A 249 -0.71 -0.52 10.24
N GLY A 250 -1.19 -0.28 11.46
CA GLY A 250 -1.70 1.02 11.90
C GLY A 250 -2.89 1.51 11.07
N HIS A 251 -3.86 0.64 10.87
CA HIS A 251 -5.15 1.00 10.29
C HIS A 251 -6.08 1.51 11.39
N LYS A 252 -6.57 2.73 11.27
CA LYS A 252 -7.53 3.31 12.24
C LYS A 252 -8.88 2.58 12.25
N ASP A 253 -9.25 1.97 11.11
CA ASP A 253 -10.50 1.23 10.94
C ASP A 253 -10.21 -0.20 10.49
N VAL A 254 -10.53 -1.15 11.36
CA VAL A 254 -10.39 -2.59 11.10
C VAL A 254 -11.23 -3.04 9.90
N ASN A 255 -12.36 -2.37 9.62
CA ASN A 255 -13.17 -2.69 8.45
C ASN A 255 -12.41 -2.49 7.13
N THR A 256 -11.45 -1.56 7.09
CA THR A 256 -10.55 -1.40 5.94
C THR A 256 -9.70 -2.66 5.75
N THR A 257 -9.18 -3.22 6.84
CA THR A 257 -8.41 -4.47 6.84
C THR A 257 -9.29 -5.65 6.46
N ARG A 258 -10.48 -5.78 7.07
CA ARG A 258 -11.43 -6.86 6.81
C ARG A 258 -11.84 -6.93 5.33
N LYS A 259 -12.20 -5.80 4.72
CA LYS A 259 -12.51 -5.74 3.29
C LYS A 259 -11.34 -6.19 2.42
N HIS A 260 -10.12 -5.89 2.85
CA HIS A 260 -8.91 -6.25 2.12
C HIS A 260 -8.66 -7.76 2.09
N TYR A 261 -9.08 -8.49 3.12
CA TYR A 261 -8.85 -9.94 3.26
C TYR A 261 -10.12 -10.80 3.09
N ALA A 262 -11.25 -10.19 2.74
CA ALA A 262 -12.53 -10.90 2.57
C ALA A 262 -12.45 -12.06 1.56
N ALA A 263 -11.71 -11.91 0.47
CA ALA A 263 -11.52 -12.98 -0.52
C ALA A 263 -10.75 -14.19 0.06
N LEU A 264 -9.78 -13.96 0.94
CA LEU A 264 -9.05 -15.04 1.63
C LEU A 264 -9.95 -15.76 2.64
N GLU A 265 -10.84 -15.05 3.31
CA GLU A 265 -11.84 -15.65 4.20
C GLU A 265 -12.85 -16.51 3.44
N GLU A 266 -13.29 -16.06 2.27
CA GLU A 266 -14.21 -16.83 1.42
C GLU A 266 -13.58 -18.14 0.94
N GLN A 267 -12.33 -18.11 0.49
CA GLN A 267 -11.60 -19.33 0.12
C GLN A 267 -11.50 -20.30 1.29
N ARG A 268 -11.27 -19.79 2.49
CA ARG A 268 -11.22 -20.61 3.73
C ARG A 268 -12.56 -21.20 4.10
N ARG A 269 -13.67 -20.47 3.96
CA ARG A 269 -15.01 -21.02 4.19
C ARG A 269 -15.29 -22.19 3.26
N ARG A 270 -14.86 -22.11 2.00
CA ARG A 270 -14.97 -23.25 1.07
C ARG A 270 -14.11 -24.44 1.49
N GLN A 271 -12.89 -24.20 1.98
CA GLN A 271 -12.03 -25.26 2.51
C GLN A 271 -12.62 -25.87 3.78
N ALA A 272 -13.14 -25.04 4.70
CA ALA A 272 -13.78 -25.49 5.93
C ALA A 272 -15.03 -26.35 5.66
N ALA A 273 -15.80 -26.06 4.61
CA ALA A 273 -16.94 -26.87 4.20
C ALA A 273 -16.56 -28.33 3.87
N ASN A 274 -15.34 -28.56 3.41
CA ASN A 274 -14.80 -29.89 3.10
C ASN A 274 -14.02 -30.53 4.26
N ALA A 275 -13.86 -29.82 5.38
CA ALA A 275 -13.11 -30.33 6.54
C ALA A 275 -13.95 -31.30 7.41
N PHE A 276 -15.28 -31.32 7.24
CA PHE A 276 -16.18 -32.18 7.97
C PHE A 276 -16.74 -33.24 7.04
N HIS A 277 -16.36 -34.48 7.24
CA HIS A 277 -16.89 -35.65 6.52
C HIS A 277 -18.12 -36.19 7.26
N LEU A 278 -19.29 -36.12 6.60
CA LEU A 278 -20.55 -36.59 7.16
C LEU A 278 -20.67 -38.12 7.25
N ARG A 279 -19.84 -38.83 6.49
CA ARG A 279 -19.81 -40.31 6.48
C ARG A 279 -18.37 -40.77 6.35
N GLU A 280 -17.94 -41.70 7.20
CA GLU A 280 -16.73 -42.48 6.97
C GLU A 280 -16.95 -43.35 5.72
N HIS A 281 -16.06 -43.29 4.75
CA HIS A 281 -16.02 -44.24 3.65
C HIS A 281 -15.58 -45.59 4.24
N SER A 282 -16.55 -46.41 4.70
CA SER A 282 -16.28 -47.82 4.93
C SER A 282 -15.82 -48.41 3.61
N ASN A 283 -14.57 -48.88 3.56
CA ASN A 283 -14.03 -49.73 2.51
C ASN A 283 -14.91 -51.02 2.38
N ARG A 284 -15.93 -50.96 1.55
CA ARG A 284 -16.63 -52.17 1.07
C ARG A 284 -16.04 -52.48 -0.32
N HIS A 285 -14.92 -53.16 -0.32
CA HIS A 285 -14.50 -54.01 -1.48
C HIS A 285 -13.27 -54.82 -1.06
N SER A 286 -13.53 -55.94 -0.38
CA SER A 286 -12.71 -57.16 -0.50
C SER A 286 -13.44 -58.28 0.24
N ASP A 287 -14.34 -58.96 -0.44
CA ASP A 287 -14.68 -60.36 -0.22
C ASP A 287 -15.53 -60.80 -1.39
N GLN A 288 -14.91 -61.29 -2.42
CA GLN A 288 -15.48 -62.33 -3.26
C GLN A 288 -14.69 -63.59 -2.99
N PRO A 289 -15.31 -64.66 -2.43
CA PRO A 289 -14.67 -65.94 -2.40
C PRO A 289 -14.78 -66.62 -3.77
N ASP A 290 -13.67 -67.14 -4.21
CA ASP A 290 -13.59 -68.11 -5.31
C ASP A 290 -14.60 -69.27 -5.15
N LYS A 291 -15.33 -69.51 -6.20
CA LYS A 291 -15.80 -70.87 -6.60
C LYS A 291 -15.85 -70.97 -8.11
#